data_06df7478cc2d3317596adafd3ec61dbe
#
_entry.id   06df7478cc2d3317596adafd3ec61dbe
#
_cell.length_a   1.000
_cell.length_b   1.000
_cell.length_c   1.000
_cell.angle_alpha   90.00
_cell.angle_beta   90.00
_cell.angle_gamma   90.00
#
_symmetry.space_group_name_H-M   'P 1'
#
loop_
_entity.id
_entity.type
_entity.pdbx_description
1 polymer ?
#
loop_
_entity_poly.entity_id
_entity_poly.type
_entity_poly.pdbx_seq_one_letter_code
_entity_poly.pdbx_strand_id
1 'polypeptide(L)'
;TRFIIGDEIQYGEFVRSIKILIGKQNPLKLSELKLIELVERHDYRIGIKSNLEPNIKEGIGGLRDIHTILWVSIFMFNIYKLEDLTSINIYTKEEIKELKNAWKFLLTIRAFIHLFNESKGDVLSIENQLKISKKLSYKDKKKEKGVEIFMKDLFVNVAKINSLLRTFYCLLYTSPSPRDMPRS
;
A
#
# COMPACT_ATOMS: atom_id res chain seq x y z
N THR A 1 8.14 -5.89 -11.01
CA THR A 1 7.95 -7.15 -11.77
C THR A 1 8.63 -8.30 -11.07
N ARG A 2 8.03 -9.49 -11.10
CA ARG A 2 8.57 -10.72 -10.52
C ARG A 2 8.56 -11.79 -11.61
N PHE A 3 9.69 -12.47 -11.80
CA PHE A 3 9.74 -13.64 -12.66
C PHE A 3 8.87 -14.77 -12.09
N ILE A 4 8.03 -15.38 -12.90
CA ILE A 4 7.17 -16.48 -12.52
C ILE A 4 7.52 -17.72 -13.34
N ILE A 5 7.50 -17.59 -14.67
CA ILE A 5 7.83 -18.64 -15.63
C ILE A 5 8.18 -18.01 -16.98
N GLY A 6 9.04 -18.66 -17.76
CA GLY A 6 9.44 -18.22 -19.10
C GLY A 6 10.95 -18.19 -19.25
N ASP A 7 11.45 -17.35 -20.15
CA ASP A 7 12.87 -17.14 -20.43
C ASP A 7 13.45 -16.11 -19.44
N GLU A 8 14.40 -16.53 -18.60
CA GLU A 8 15.06 -15.67 -17.61
C GLU A 8 15.91 -14.58 -18.27
N ILE A 9 16.48 -14.83 -19.42
CA ILE A 9 17.32 -13.85 -20.14
C ILE A 9 16.44 -12.71 -20.64
N GLN A 10 15.34 -13.02 -21.32
CA GLN A 10 14.37 -12.02 -21.77
C GLN A 10 13.77 -11.24 -20.62
N TYR A 11 13.46 -11.90 -19.51
CA TYR A 11 13.00 -11.21 -18.30
C TYR A 11 14.06 -10.25 -17.76
N GLY A 12 15.33 -10.67 -17.74
CA GLY A 12 16.46 -9.84 -17.31
C GLY A 12 16.63 -8.59 -18.19
N GLU A 13 16.53 -8.74 -19.51
CA GLU A 13 16.58 -7.63 -20.48
C GLU A 13 15.39 -6.67 -20.31
N PHE A 14 14.18 -7.20 -20.12
CA PHE A 14 12.98 -6.42 -19.83
C PHE A 14 13.13 -5.58 -18.55
N VAL A 15 13.59 -6.18 -17.46
CA VAL A 15 13.82 -5.47 -16.19
C VAL A 15 14.88 -4.40 -16.33
N ARG A 16 15.98 -4.68 -17.08
CA ARG A 16 17.02 -3.70 -17.38
C ARG A 16 16.49 -2.52 -18.18
N SER A 17 15.69 -2.79 -19.21
CA SER A 17 15.07 -1.76 -20.05
C SER A 17 14.14 -0.86 -19.25
N ILE A 18 13.32 -1.42 -18.35
CA ILE A 18 12.45 -0.64 -17.44
C ILE A 18 13.29 0.26 -16.53
N LYS A 19 14.36 -0.26 -15.93
CA LYS A 19 15.24 0.54 -15.07
C LYS A 19 15.87 1.72 -15.82
N ILE A 20 16.32 1.49 -17.05
CA ILE A 20 16.85 2.56 -17.91
C ILE A 20 15.77 3.61 -18.23
N LEU A 21 14.56 3.18 -18.56
CA LEU A 21 13.45 4.08 -18.86
C LEU A 21 13.06 4.94 -17.66
N ILE A 22 12.98 4.33 -16.47
CA ILE A 22 12.70 5.06 -15.21
C ILE A 22 13.84 6.06 -14.94
N GLY A 23 15.10 5.65 -15.09
CA GLY A 23 16.26 6.50 -14.85
C GLY A 23 16.38 7.70 -15.79
N LYS A 24 15.72 7.67 -16.96
CA LYS A 24 15.66 8.81 -17.91
C LYS A 24 14.57 9.83 -17.54
N GLN A 25 13.64 9.48 -16.66
CA GLN A 25 12.56 10.37 -16.23
C GLN A 25 13.03 11.31 -15.12
N ASN A 26 12.35 12.45 -14.99
CA ASN A 26 12.57 13.32 -13.84
C ASN A 26 11.90 12.70 -12.59
N PRO A 27 12.68 12.27 -11.56
CA PRO A 27 12.13 11.61 -10.38
C PRO A 27 11.14 12.49 -9.62
N LEU A 28 11.43 13.80 -9.50
CA LEU A 28 10.57 14.76 -8.80
C LEU A 28 9.22 14.86 -9.51
N LYS A 29 9.20 15.02 -10.84
CA LYS A 29 7.96 15.10 -11.61
C LYS A 29 7.12 13.84 -11.49
N LEU A 30 7.74 12.65 -11.51
CA LEU A 30 7.01 11.38 -11.32
C LEU A 30 6.41 11.28 -9.92
N SER A 31 7.16 11.74 -8.91
CA SER A 31 6.70 11.73 -7.52
C SER A 31 5.56 12.73 -7.30
N GLU A 32 5.64 13.93 -7.89
CA GLU A 32 4.56 14.93 -7.86
C GLU A 32 3.27 14.40 -8.51
N LEU A 33 3.37 13.76 -9.68
CA LEU A 33 2.21 13.15 -10.34
C LEU A 33 1.57 12.07 -9.47
N LYS A 34 2.37 11.27 -8.74
CA LYS A 34 1.84 10.28 -7.81
C LYS A 34 1.22 10.90 -6.57
N LEU A 35 1.71 12.04 -6.12
CA LEU A 35 1.09 12.78 -5.03
C LEU A 35 -0.24 13.41 -5.45
N ILE A 36 -0.32 14.00 -6.63
CA ILE A 36 -1.56 14.53 -7.17
C ILE A 36 -2.61 13.42 -7.27
N GLU A 37 -2.27 12.28 -7.88
CA GLU A 37 -3.15 11.09 -7.94
C GLU A 37 -3.62 10.66 -6.54
N LEU A 38 -2.73 10.66 -5.54
CA LEU A 38 -3.06 10.32 -4.16
C LEU A 38 -4.06 11.29 -3.56
N VAL A 39 -3.82 12.59 -3.68
CA VAL A 39 -4.70 13.64 -3.14
C VAL A 39 -6.08 13.56 -3.79
N GLU A 40 -6.16 13.54 -5.12
CA GLU A 40 -7.41 13.41 -5.85
C GLU A 40 -8.21 12.17 -5.43
N ARG A 41 -7.53 11.03 -5.26
CA ARG A 41 -8.15 9.79 -4.83
C ARG A 41 -8.68 9.87 -3.40
N HIS A 42 -7.93 10.51 -2.49
CA HIS A 42 -8.36 10.67 -1.10
C HIS A 42 -9.51 11.68 -1.01
N ASP A 43 -9.45 12.82 -1.71
CA ASP A 43 -10.52 13.85 -1.71
C ASP A 43 -11.83 13.31 -2.29
N TYR A 44 -11.76 12.59 -3.41
CA TYR A 44 -12.92 11.92 -3.99
C TYR A 44 -13.60 10.96 -3.00
N ARG A 45 -12.82 10.30 -2.13
CA ARG A 45 -13.33 9.31 -1.16
C ARG A 45 -13.90 9.93 0.11
N ILE A 46 -13.46 11.10 0.50
CA ILE A 46 -14.04 11.82 1.65
C ILE A 46 -15.51 12.21 1.36
N GLY A 47 -15.85 12.49 0.08
CA GLY A 47 -17.20 12.82 -0.34
C GLY A 47 -18.16 11.63 -0.47
N ILE A 48 -17.68 10.38 -0.50
CA ILE A 48 -18.50 9.18 -0.65
C ILE A 48 -18.59 8.45 0.69
N LYS A 49 -19.80 8.42 1.24
CA LYS A 49 -20.20 7.73 2.48
C LYS A 49 -19.76 6.25 2.51
N SER A 50 -18.56 5.89 2.94
CA SER A 50 -18.29 4.48 3.05
C SER A 50 -17.32 4.03 4.14
N ASN A 51 -17.48 4.57 5.35
CA ASN A 51 -16.86 3.92 6.51
C ASN A 51 -17.49 2.55 6.82
N LEU A 52 -18.74 2.30 6.36
CA LEU A 52 -19.44 1.03 6.56
C LEU A 52 -18.97 -0.07 5.59
N GLU A 53 -18.67 0.27 4.34
CA GLU A 53 -18.22 -0.65 3.30
C GLU A 53 -16.93 -0.12 2.64
N PRO A 54 -15.78 -0.26 3.34
CA PRO A 54 -14.53 0.33 2.86
C PRO A 54 -14.02 -0.36 1.59
N ASN A 55 -13.43 0.44 0.69
CA ASN A 55 -12.69 -0.09 -0.45
C ASN A 55 -11.25 -0.43 -0.01
N ILE A 56 -10.90 -1.71 -0.01
CA ILE A 56 -9.61 -2.23 0.49
C ILE A 56 -8.44 -1.81 -0.38
N LYS A 57 -8.67 -1.52 -1.64
CA LYS A 57 -7.63 -1.13 -2.59
C LYS A 57 -7.46 0.37 -2.68
N GLU A 58 -8.54 1.09 -2.99
CA GLU A 58 -8.50 2.51 -3.32
C GLU A 58 -8.81 3.43 -2.13
N GLY A 59 -9.31 2.89 -1.02
CA GLY A 59 -9.62 3.67 0.20
C GLY A 59 -8.35 4.25 0.83
N ILE A 60 -8.53 5.24 1.71
CA ILE A 60 -7.46 5.83 2.51
C ILE A 60 -6.81 4.73 3.37
N GLY A 61 -5.50 4.59 3.33
CA GLY A 61 -4.77 3.50 3.98
C GLY A 61 -4.96 2.14 3.30
N GLY A 62 -5.47 2.11 2.06
CA GLY A 62 -5.65 0.90 1.27
C GLY A 62 -4.38 0.44 0.55
N LEU A 63 -4.51 -0.63 -0.25
CA LEU A 63 -3.38 -1.23 -0.96
C LEU A 63 -2.70 -0.26 -1.95
N ARG A 64 -3.44 0.69 -2.52
CA ARG A 64 -2.90 1.68 -3.45
C ARG A 64 -1.92 2.63 -2.75
N ASP A 65 -2.15 2.92 -1.48
CA ASP A 65 -1.27 3.79 -0.68
C ASP A 65 0.10 3.15 -0.46
N ILE A 66 0.13 1.83 -0.21
CA ILE A 66 1.38 1.07 -0.12
C ILE A 66 2.11 1.07 -1.47
N HIS A 67 1.39 0.89 -2.58
CA HIS A 67 1.98 0.97 -3.90
C HIS A 67 2.54 2.37 -4.20
N THR A 68 1.90 3.43 -3.69
CA THR A 68 2.40 4.79 -3.83
C THR A 68 3.74 4.97 -3.11
N ILE A 69 3.88 4.46 -1.88
CA ILE A 69 5.18 4.43 -1.16
C ILE A 69 6.23 3.72 -2.02
N LEU A 70 5.93 2.52 -2.55
CA LEU A 70 6.86 1.75 -3.37
C LEU A 70 7.28 2.49 -4.64
N TRP A 71 6.34 3.06 -5.38
CA TRP A 71 6.67 3.76 -6.63
C TRP A 71 7.49 5.01 -6.40
N VAL A 72 7.14 5.81 -5.41
CA VAL A 72 7.92 7.01 -5.07
C VAL A 72 9.30 6.61 -4.55
N SER A 73 9.43 5.52 -3.78
CA SER A 73 10.73 4.99 -3.34
C SER A 73 11.62 4.59 -4.53
N ILE A 74 11.03 3.98 -5.56
CA ILE A 74 11.76 3.64 -6.80
C ILE A 74 12.19 4.90 -7.53
N PHE A 75 11.30 5.88 -7.69
CA PHE A 75 11.59 7.09 -8.47
C PHE A 75 12.63 7.98 -7.79
N MET A 76 12.49 8.19 -6.48
CA MET A 76 13.33 9.13 -5.73
C MET A 76 14.67 8.52 -5.30
N PHE A 77 14.65 7.26 -4.87
CA PHE A 77 15.78 6.63 -4.20
C PHE A 77 16.33 5.39 -4.89
N ASN A 78 15.72 4.97 -6.02
CA ASN A 78 16.05 3.70 -6.71
C ASN A 78 15.91 2.47 -5.79
N ILE A 79 15.02 2.56 -4.79
CA ILE A 79 14.74 1.51 -3.81
C ILE A 79 13.56 0.66 -4.29
N TYR A 80 13.78 -0.64 -4.42
CA TYR A 80 12.81 -1.60 -4.95
C TYR A 80 12.17 -2.48 -3.87
N LYS A 81 12.67 -2.46 -2.65
CA LYS A 81 12.17 -3.24 -1.52
C LYS A 81 11.87 -2.32 -0.34
N LEU A 82 10.76 -2.56 0.35
CA LEU A 82 10.38 -1.75 1.53
C LEU A 82 11.45 -1.79 2.62
N GLU A 83 12.12 -2.93 2.79
CA GLU A 83 13.17 -3.12 3.78
C GLU A 83 14.33 -2.14 3.62
N ASP A 84 14.66 -1.81 2.38
CA ASP A 84 15.79 -0.94 2.06
C ASP A 84 15.52 0.53 2.45
N LEU A 85 14.26 0.90 2.74
CA LEU A 85 13.90 2.23 3.26
C LEU A 85 14.46 2.50 4.65
N THR A 86 14.83 1.45 5.39
CA THR A 86 15.51 1.60 6.68
C THR A 86 16.94 2.11 6.53
N SER A 87 17.61 1.80 5.43
CA SER A 87 19.01 2.22 5.19
C SER A 87 19.14 3.73 4.95
N ILE A 88 18.06 4.39 4.54
CA ILE A 88 18.00 5.84 4.34
C ILE A 88 17.17 6.55 5.42
N ASN A 89 16.91 5.88 6.54
CA ASN A 89 16.22 6.41 7.73
C ASN A 89 14.80 6.97 7.44
N ILE A 90 14.12 6.50 6.41
CA ILE A 90 12.71 6.86 6.16
C ILE A 90 11.80 6.12 7.13
N TYR A 91 12.07 4.84 7.36
CA TYR A 91 11.34 4.01 8.30
C TYR A 91 12.27 3.22 9.21
N THR A 92 11.81 2.94 10.42
CA THR A 92 12.43 1.97 11.32
C THR A 92 12.12 0.54 10.87
N LYS A 93 12.85 -0.45 11.42
CA LYS A 93 12.57 -1.88 11.16
C LYS A 93 11.17 -2.28 11.64
N GLU A 94 10.74 -1.70 12.75
CA GLU A 94 9.42 -1.91 13.36
C GLU A 94 8.31 -1.39 12.45
N GLU A 95 8.45 -0.18 11.91
CA GLU A 95 7.50 0.42 10.97
C GLU A 95 7.39 -0.40 9.68
N ILE A 96 8.51 -0.87 9.13
CA ILE A 96 8.49 -1.77 7.96
C ILE A 96 7.76 -3.07 8.28
N LYS A 97 8.00 -3.66 9.46
CA LYS A 97 7.30 -4.88 9.90
C LYS A 97 5.80 -4.64 10.02
N GLU A 98 5.39 -3.52 10.61
CA GLU A 98 3.98 -3.14 10.73
C GLU A 98 3.34 -2.91 9.35
N LEU A 99 3.99 -2.20 8.45
CA LEU A 99 3.53 -1.96 7.08
C LEU A 99 3.32 -3.29 6.32
N LYS A 100 4.27 -4.21 6.43
CA LYS A 100 4.18 -5.54 5.78
C LYS A 100 3.06 -6.39 6.36
N ASN A 101 2.85 -6.35 7.67
CA ASN A 101 1.75 -7.06 8.33
C ASN A 101 0.39 -6.51 7.88
N ALA A 102 0.24 -5.17 7.87
CA ALA A 102 -0.95 -4.50 7.38
C ALA A 102 -1.20 -4.82 5.88
N TRP A 103 -0.16 -4.78 5.07
CA TRP A 103 -0.24 -5.17 3.65
C TRP A 103 -0.74 -6.60 3.46
N LYS A 104 -0.12 -7.56 4.18
CA LYS A 104 -0.53 -8.97 4.14
C LYS A 104 -2.00 -9.14 4.56
N PHE A 105 -2.42 -8.45 5.62
CA PHE A 105 -3.79 -8.47 6.11
C PHE A 105 -4.79 -7.99 5.05
N LEU A 106 -4.54 -6.82 4.43
CA LEU A 106 -5.39 -6.29 3.36
C LEU A 106 -5.42 -7.18 2.12
N LEU A 107 -4.28 -7.77 1.73
CA LEU A 107 -4.23 -8.73 0.62
C LEU A 107 -5.06 -9.98 0.91
N THR A 108 -5.04 -10.47 2.14
CA THR A 108 -5.86 -11.62 2.57
C THR A 108 -7.36 -11.29 2.46
N ILE A 109 -7.77 -10.12 2.96
CA ILE A 109 -9.17 -9.68 2.84
C ILE A 109 -9.57 -9.55 1.37
N ARG A 110 -8.74 -8.91 0.54
CA ARG A 110 -8.98 -8.75 -0.88
C ARG A 110 -9.13 -10.09 -1.61
N ALA A 111 -8.28 -11.06 -1.27
CA ALA A 111 -8.38 -12.41 -1.83
C ALA A 111 -9.73 -13.07 -1.50
N PHE A 112 -10.23 -12.93 -0.26
CA PHE A 112 -11.55 -13.43 0.12
C PHE A 112 -12.70 -12.67 -0.56
N ILE A 113 -12.60 -11.33 -0.72
CA ILE A 113 -13.61 -10.57 -1.48
C ILE A 113 -13.71 -11.12 -2.91
N HIS A 114 -12.57 -11.32 -3.58
CA HIS A 114 -12.56 -11.85 -4.95
C HIS A 114 -13.00 -13.33 -5.04
N LEU A 115 -12.83 -14.10 -3.97
CA LEU A 115 -13.29 -15.48 -3.91
C LEU A 115 -14.81 -15.57 -3.71
N PHE A 116 -15.40 -14.63 -2.96
CA PHE A 116 -16.82 -14.66 -2.63
C PHE A 116 -17.70 -13.90 -3.61
N ASN A 117 -17.12 -12.99 -4.38
CA ASN A 117 -17.84 -12.18 -5.36
C ASN A 117 -17.51 -12.63 -6.78
N GLU A 118 -18.53 -12.76 -7.62
CA GLU A 118 -18.34 -12.93 -9.06
C GLU A 118 -17.77 -11.67 -9.73
N SER A 119 -17.99 -10.49 -9.13
CA SER A 119 -17.48 -9.22 -9.62
C SER A 119 -16.08 -8.91 -9.05
N LYS A 120 -15.20 -8.32 -9.87
CA LYS A 120 -13.82 -7.93 -9.48
C LYS A 120 -13.76 -6.64 -8.64
N GLY A 121 -14.79 -6.38 -7.79
CA GLY A 121 -14.81 -5.21 -6.91
C GLY A 121 -13.89 -5.38 -5.70
N ASP A 122 -13.38 -4.25 -5.18
CA ASP A 122 -12.51 -4.22 -3.98
C ASP A 122 -13.22 -3.61 -2.76
N VAL A 123 -14.55 -3.52 -2.80
CA VAL A 123 -15.40 -3.03 -1.70
C VAL A 123 -15.72 -4.16 -0.74
N LEU A 124 -15.47 -3.95 0.53
CA LEU A 124 -15.80 -4.89 1.60
C LEU A 124 -17.26 -4.65 2.07
N SER A 125 -18.21 -5.26 1.37
CA SER A 125 -19.63 -5.20 1.70
C SER A 125 -19.93 -5.79 3.08
N ILE A 126 -21.03 -5.38 3.71
CA ILE A 126 -21.48 -5.90 5.01
C ILE A 126 -21.59 -7.44 5.00
N GLU A 127 -22.09 -8.00 3.91
CA GLU A 127 -22.16 -9.45 3.74
C GLU A 127 -20.78 -10.11 3.77
N ASN A 128 -19.80 -9.52 3.04
CA ASN A 128 -18.43 -10.01 3.03
C ASN A 128 -17.72 -9.83 4.37
N GLN A 129 -18.01 -8.75 5.12
CA GLN A 129 -17.49 -8.57 6.48
C GLN A 129 -17.86 -9.75 7.37
N LEU A 130 -19.13 -10.19 7.33
CA LEU A 130 -19.63 -11.34 8.10
C LEU A 130 -18.98 -12.67 7.65
N LYS A 131 -18.86 -12.88 6.34
CA LYS A 131 -18.24 -14.11 5.80
C LYS A 131 -16.76 -14.18 6.12
N ILE A 132 -16.02 -13.09 5.90
CA ILE A 132 -14.57 -13.02 6.07
C ILE A 132 -14.20 -13.11 7.56
N SER A 133 -14.91 -12.41 8.45
CA SER A 133 -14.66 -12.50 9.89
C SER A 133 -14.74 -13.95 10.39
N LYS A 134 -15.75 -14.72 9.96
CA LYS A 134 -15.88 -16.14 10.29
C LYS A 134 -14.73 -16.97 9.72
N LYS A 135 -14.34 -16.74 8.44
CA LYS A 135 -13.22 -17.45 7.80
C LYS A 135 -11.88 -17.18 8.45
N LEU A 136 -11.69 -15.98 8.95
CA LEU A 136 -10.48 -15.59 9.70
C LEU A 136 -10.57 -15.94 11.19
N SER A 137 -11.59 -16.71 11.61
CA SER A 137 -11.78 -17.22 12.97
C SER A 137 -11.96 -16.14 14.04
N TYR A 138 -12.52 -14.97 13.66
CA TYR A 138 -12.96 -13.98 14.64
C TYR A 138 -14.22 -14.48 15.36
N LYS A 139 -14.11 -14.64 16.67
CA LYS A 139 -15.19 -15.18 17.53
C LYS A 139 -15.84 -14.08 18.34
N ASP A 140 -17.12 -14.25 18.59
CA ASP A 140 -17.86 -13.37 19.50
C ASP A 140 -17.27 -13.44 20.91
N LYS A 141 -17.15 -12.28 21.55
CA LYS A 141 -16.80 -12.11 22.96
C LYS A 141 -18.01 -11.57 23.73
N LYS A 142 -17.93 -11.55 25.08
CA LYS A 142 -19.06 -11.12 25.94
C LYS A 142 -19.64 -9.74 25.58
N LYS A 143 -18.85 -8.84 24.99
CA LYS A 143 -19.26 -7.45 24.69
C LYS A 143 -19.13 -7.06 23.21
N GLU A 144 -18.50 -7.87 22.37
CA GLU A 144 -18.20 -7.54 20.97
C GLU A 144 -18.45 -8.75 20.08
N LYS A 145 -19.07 -8.52 18.93
CA LYS A 145 -19.22 -9.55 17.89
C LYS A 145 -17.92 -9.76 17.15
N GLY A 146 -17.68 -10.97 16.64
CA GLY A 146 -16.48 -11.28 15.87
C GLY A 146 -16.27 -10.36 14.66
N VAL A 147 -17.35 -9.96 13.99
CA VAL A 147 -17.29 -8.98 12.89
C VAL A 147 -16.83 -7.59 13.35
N GLU A 148 -17.22 -7.17 14.53
CA GLU A 148 -16.82 -5.87 15.10
C GLU A 148 -15.32 -5.87 15.42
N ILE A 149 -14.82 -6.98 15.99
CA ILE A 149 -13.38 -7.18 16.26
C ILE A 149 -12.60 -7.18 14.95
N PHE A 150 -13.10 -7.87 13.92
CA PHE A 150 -12.50 -7.89 12.59
C PHE A 150 -12.43 -6.49 11.97
N MET A 151 -13.52 -5.73 12.02
CA MET A 151 -13.56 -4.36 11.48
C MET A 151 -12.64 -3.40 12.25
N LYS A 152 -12.55 -3.56 13.58
CA LYS A 152 -11.58 -2.81 14.39
C LYS A 152 -10.15 -3.08 13.95
N ASP A 153 -9.77 -4.35 13.76
CA ASP A 153 -8.45 -4.72 13.26
C ASP A 153 -8.20 -4.16 11.85
N LEU A 154 -9.22 -4.17 10.98
CA LEU A 154 -9.12 -3.55 9.66
C LEU A 154 -8.78 -2.06 9.77
N PHE A 155 -9.56 -1.30 10.56
CA PHE A 155 -9.33 0.13 10.69
C PHE A 155 -7.99 0.47 11.36
N VAL A 156 -7.52 -0.34 12.30
CA VAL A 156 -6.18 -0.20 12.89
C VAL A 156 -5.09 -0.36 11.82
N ASN A 157 -5.18 -1.39 10.95
CA ASN A 157 -4.22 -1.60 9.89
C ASN A 157 -4.26 -0.49 8.82
N VAL A 158 -5.46 -0.06 8.44
CA VAL A 158 -5.68 1.07 7.51
C VAL A 158 -5.09 2.37 8.06
N ALA A 159 -5.32 2.68 9.34
CA ALA A 159 -4.77 3.85 10.00
C ALA A 159 -3.23 3.82 10.06
N LYS A 160 -2.62 2.67 10.31
CA LYS A 160 -1.16 2.48 10.27
C LYS A 160 -0.58 2.80 8.90
N ILE A 161 -1.16 2.23 7.83
CA ILE A 161 -0.71 2.49 6.46
C ILE A 161 -0.81 3.99 6.14
N ASN A 162 -1.94 4.62 6.48
CA ASN A 162 -2.13 6.05 6.24
C ASN A 162 -1.13 6.91 7.03
N SER A 163 -0.86 6.57 8.29
CA SER A 163 0.15 7.26 9.11
C SER A 163 1.54 7.16 8.48
N LEU A 164 1.96 5.95 8.08
CA LEU A 164 3.27 5.73 7.44
C LEU A 164 3.38 6.45 6.09
N LEU A 165 2.31 6.46 5.30
CA LEU A 165 2.27 7.23 4.05
C LEU A 165 2.45 8.72 4.30
N ARG A 166 1.77 9.28 5.30
CA ARG A 166 1.92 10.71 5.67
C ARG A 166 3.33 11.03 6.14
N THR A 167 3.93 10.20 6.98
CA THR A 167 5.33 10.33 7.40
C THR A 167 6.26 10.31 6.20
N PHE A 168 6.05 9.38 5.26
CA PHE A 168 6.82 9.27 4.03
C PHE A 168 6.81 10.59 3.23
N TYR A 169 5.64 11.16 3.02
CA TYR A 169 5.51 12.43 2.30
C TYR A 169 6.09 13.60 3.06
N CYS A 170 5.89 13.70 4.37
CA CYS A 170 6.51 14.75 5.18
C CYS A 170 8.03 14.72 5.02
N LEU A 171 8.65 13.54 5.09
CA LEU A 171 10.10 13.40 4.94
C LEU A 171 10.59 13.76 3.54
N LEU A 172 9.82 13.43 2.48
CA LEU A 172 10.17 13.80 1.11
C LEU A 172 10.23 15.33 0.91
N TYR A 173 9.34 16.08 1.57
CA TYR A 173 9.30 17.55 1.45
C TYR A 173 10.22 18.27 2.40
N THR A 174 10.62 17.65 3.51
CA THR A 174 11.51 18.24 4.52
C THR A 174 12.96 17.83 4.38
N SER A 175 13.25 16.75 3.64
CA SER A 175 14.64 16.32 3.37
C SER A 175 15.29 17.24 2.34
N PRO A 176 16.59 17.56 2.50
CA PRO A 176 17.35 18.25 1.46
C PRO A 176 17.24 17.47 0.14
N SER A 177 17.24 18.21 -0.97
CA SER A 177 17.10 17.65 -2.32
C SER A 177 17.98 16.40 -2.51
N PRO A 178 17.53 15.36 -3.24
CA PRO A 178 18.37 14.20 -3.56
C PRO A 178 19.69 14.54 -4.26
N ARG A 179 19.84 15.80 -4.73
CA ARG A 179 21.10 16.34 -5.29
C ARG A 179 22.15 16.63 -4.23
N ASP A 180 21.72 16.79 -2.97
CA ASP A 180 22.59 17.17 -1.85
C ASP A 180 23.02 15.97 -1.00
N MET A 181 22.55 14.76 -1.34
CA MET A 181 23.03 13.54 -0.70
C MET A 181 24.38 13.11 -1.29
N PRO A 182 25.39 12.83 -0.45
CA PRO A 182 26.68 12.33 -0.93
C PRO A 182 26.45 10.99 -1.66
N ARG A 183 26.86 10.96 -2.93
CA ARG A 183 26.89 9.71 -3.71
C ARG A 183 28.04 8.86 -3.16
N SER A 184 27.70 7.82 -2.41
CA SER A 184 28.64 6.76 -2.03
C SER A 184 28.95 5.84 -3.20
#